data_af22739c44801968facc55e06a706062
#
_entry.id   af22739c44801968facc55e06a706062
#
_cell.length_a   1.000
_cell.length_b   1.000
_cell.length_c   1.000
_cell.angle_alpha   90.00
_cell.angle_beta   90.00
_cell.angle_gamma   90.00
#
_symmetry.space_group_name_H-M   'P 1'
#
loop_
_entity.id
_entity.type
_entity.pdbx_description
1 polymer ?
#
loop_
_entity_poly.entity_id
_entity_poly.type
_entity_poly.pdbx_seq_one_letter_code
_entity_poly.pdbx_strand_id
1 'polypeptide(L)'
;MAAAQLTPEGKLLDGSDARPFFAAAVSAGAGAVLLNCIPPDGIDAFLEVASSAGVPFGAYAHLGEMDAAVRWPRSPVLDPDAYAGRAARWVEQGATMIGGCCGTTPAHVAALARRFGRA
;
A
#
# COMPACT_ATOMS: atom_id res chain seq x y z
N MET A 1 12.16 -4.46 -6.82
CA MET A 1 11.10 -3.49 -6.44
C MET A 1 11.45 -2.80 -5.13
N ALA A 2 10.89 -1.65 -4.89
CA ALA A 2 11.09 -0.92 -3.65
C ALA A 2 9.75 -0.65 -2.98
N ALA A 3 9.70 -0.77 -1.66
CA ALA A 3 8.49 -0.53 -0.88
C ALA A 3 8.81 0.41 0.27
N ALA A 4 7.83 1.22 0.67
CA ALA A 4 7.98 2.14 1.78
C ALA A 4 6.75 2.13 2.65
N GLN A 5 6.97 2.22 3.96
CA GLN A 5 5.96 2.45 4.96
C GLN A 5 5.99 3.93 5.34
N LEU A 6 4.83 4.60 5.22
CA LEU A 6 4.74 6.03 5.47
C LEU A 6 4.08 6.33 6.80
N THR A 7 4.41 7.48 7.38
CA THR A 7 3.71 8.03 8.55
C THR A 7 2.41 8.69 8.13
N PRO A 8 1.51 9.05 9.07
CA PRO A 8 0.30 9.80 8.75
C PRO A 8 0.56 11.11 8.01
N GLU A 9 1.74 11.68 8.13
CA GLU A 9 2.14 12.90 7.44
C GLU A 9 2.72 12.65 6.04
N GLY A 10 2.74 11.38 5.59
CA GLY A 10 3.27 11.02 4.27
C GLY A 10 4.78 11.00 4.18
N LYS A 11 5.46 10.88 5.30
CA LYS A 11 6.91 10.82 5.36
C LYS A 11 7.39 9.38 5.59
N LEU A 12 8.63 9.11 5.26
CA LEU A 12 9.29 7.89 5.71
C LEU A 12 9.45 7.90 7.23
N LEU A 13 9.73 6.74 7.83
CA LEU A 13 9.82 6.63 9.29
C LEU A 13 10.94 7.47 9.88
N ASP A 14 11.97 7.79 9.10
CA ASP A 14 13.07 8.69 9.53
C ASP A 14 12.74 10.17 9.34
N GLY A 15 11.53 10.50 8.85
CA GLY A 15 11.09 11.87 8.61
C GLY A 15 11.40 12.43 7.24
N SER A 16 12.13 11.68 6.39
CA SER A 16 12.43 12.15 5.03
C SER A 16 11.24 12.02 4.10
N ASP A 17 11.28 12.74 2.96
CA ASP A 17 10.21 12.74 1.98
C ASP A 17 10.18 11.43 1.18
N ALA A 18 8.96 10.95 0.89
CA ALA A 18 8.77 9.70 0.16
C ALA A 18 9.06 9.84 -1.34
N ARG A 19 8.72 10.98 -1.95
CA ARG A 19 8.93 11.16 -3.39
C ARG A 19 10.40 11.04 -3.80
N PRO A 20 11.35 11.72 -3.15
CA PRO A 20 12.76 11.53 -3.45
C PRO A 20 13.24 10.10 -3.20
N PHE A 21 12.69 9.41 -2.20
CA PHE A 21 13.01 8.01 -1.95
C PHE A 21 12.64 7.13 -3.15
N PHE A 22 11.42 7.25 -3.65
CA PHE A 22 10.98 6.46 -4.80
C PHE A 22 11.76 6.83 -6.06
N ALA A 23 12.04 8.11 -6.27
CA ALA A 23 12.85 8.55 -7.41
C ALA A 23 14.26 7.96 -7.36
N ALA A 24 14.88 7.95 -6.20
CA ALA A 24 16.19 7.34 -6.01
C ALA A 24 16.16 5.83 -6.24
N ALA A 25 15.11 5.16 -5.75
CA ALA A 25 14.95 3.72 -5.97
C ALA A 25 14.85 3.38 -7.46
N VAL A 26 14.06 4.14 -8.20
CA VAL A 26 13.91 3.95 -9.65
C VAL A 26 15.22 4.23 -10.37
N SER A 27 15.94 5.29 -10.00
CA SER A 27 17.26 5.59 -10.56
C SER A 27 18.26 4.48 -10.28
N ALA A 28 18.11 3.78 -9.17
CA ALA A 28 18.97 2.64 -8.80
C ALA A 28 18.55 1.33 -9.48
N GLY A 29 17.48 1.33 -10.27
CA GLY A 29 17.03 0.16 -11.02
C GLY A 29 15.77 -0.52 -10.54
N ALA A 30 15.03 0.06 -9.58
CA ALA A 30 13.75 -0.52 -9.15
C ALA A 30 12.75 -0.49 -10.31
N GLY A 31 12.17 -1.65 -10.63
CA GLY A 31 11.18 -1.78 -11.69
C GLY A 31 9.75 -1.56 -11.22
N ALA A 32 9.53 -1.42 -9.91
CA ALA A 32 8.21 -1.20 -9.31
C ALA A 32 8.37 -0.59 -7.93
N VAL A 33 7.37 0.16 -7.48
CA VAL A 33 7.34 0.74 -6.14
C VAL A 33 5.99 0.47 -5.46
N LEU A 34 6.01 0.29 -4.14
CA LEU A 34 4.81 -0.04 -3.39
C LEU A 34 4.74 0.75 -2.09
N LEU A 35 3.52 1.04 -1.67
CA LEU A 35 3.24 1.42 -0.28
C LEU A 35 2.93 0.16 0.50
N ASN A 36 3.54 0.00 1.68
CA ASN A 36 3.36 -1.23 2.45
C ASN A 36 3.07 -0.96 3.92
N CYS A 37 2.28 -1.84 4.50
CA CYS A 37 2.03 -1.91 5.95
C CYS A 37 1.54 -0.60 6.55
N ILE A 38 0.67 0.12 5.83
CA ILE A 38 -0.08 1.26 6.37
C ILE A 38 -1.57 0.97 6.23
N PRO A 39 -2.42 1.63 7.03
CA PRO A 39 -3.87 1.38 6.93
C PRO A 39 -4.41 1.71 5.54
N PRO A 40 -5.55 1.13 5.14
CA PRO A 40 -6.19 1.48 3.87
C PRO A 40 -6.38 2.98 3.64
N ASP A 41 -6.71 3.73 4.69
CA ASP A 41 -6.83 5.18 4.60
C ASP A 41 -5.51 5.84 4.21
N GLY A 42 -4.39 5.30 4.68
CA GLY A 42 -3.06 5.76 4.29
C GLY A 42 -2.74 5.46 2.83
N ILE A 43 -3.15 4.29 2.36
CA ILE A 43 -3.01 3.98 0.93
C ILE A 43 -3.83 4.99 0.12
N ASP A 44 -5.09 5.24 0.48
CA ASP A 44 -5.92 6.22 -0.21
C ASP A 44 -5.27 7.59 -0.26
N ALA A 45 -4.65 8.01 0.84
CA ALA A 45 -4.06 9.34 0.96
C ALA A 45 -2.77 9.50 0.14
N PHE A 46 -1.96 8.44 0.03
CA PHE A 46 -0.59 8.59 -0.47
C PHE A 46 -0.27 7.74 -1.69
N LEU A 47 -1.25 7.05 -2.28
CA LEU A 47 -1.00 6.21 -3.45
C LEU A 47 -0.41 7.01 -4.62
N GLU A 48 -0.79 8.27 -4.77
CA GLU A 48 -0.26 9.14 -5.82
C GLU A 48 1.25 9.35 -5.71
N VAL A 49 1.79 9.28 -4.49
CA VAL A 49 3.24 9.40 -4.28
C VAL A 49 3.97 8.25 -4.97
N ALA A 50 3.45 7.03 -4.84
CA ALA A 50 4.00 5.88 -5.55
C ALA A 50 3.79 6.01 -7.06
N SER A 51 2.60 6.45 -7.49
CA SER A 51 2.31 6.61 -8.92
C SER A 51 3.22 7.62 -9.59
N SER A 52 3.70 8.63 -8.87
CA SER A 52 4.57 9.66 -9.39
C SER A 52 5.96 9.16 -9.79
N ALA A 53 6.32 7.95 -9.38
CA ALA A 53 7.64 7.38 -9.68
C ALA A 53 7.82 6.99 -11.17
N GLY A 54 6.73 6.88 -11.93
CA GLY A 54 6.80 6.59 -13.37
C GLY A 54 7.04 5.14 -13.73
N VAL A 55 6.91 4.22 -12.77
CA VAL A 55 7.01 2.77 -12.97
C VAL A 55 5.74 2.11 -12.40
N PRO A 56 5.49 0.83 -12.68
CA PRO A 56 4.36 0.13 -12.05
C PRO A 56 4.38 0.28 -10.52
N PHE A 57 3.22 0.47 -9.93
CA PHE A 57 3.10 0.69 -8.50
C PHE A 57 1.95 -0.10 -7.91
N GLY A 58 1.97 -0.23 -6.60
CA GLY A 58 0.96 -0.98 -5.90
C GLY A 58 0.95 -0.73 -4.40
N ALA A 59 0.19 -1.56 -3.70
CA ALA A 59 0.02 -1.42 -2.26
C ALA A 59 -0.36 -2.74 -1.61
N TYR A 60 0.05 -2.91 -0.35
CA TYR A 60 -0.45 -3.97 0.52
C TYR A 60 -0.64 -3.39 1.92
N ALA A 61 -1.91 -3.27 2.29
CA ALA A 61 -2.30 -2.53 3.48
C ALA A 61 -2.25 -3.38 4.75
N HIS A 62 -2.12 -2.67 5.87
CA HIS A 62 -2.21 -3.24 7.21
C HIS A 62 -3.63 -3.07 7.75
N LEU A 63 -4.18 -4.10 8.35
CA LEU A 63 -5.48 -4.05 9.02
C LEU A 63 -5.31 -4.24 10.53
N GLY A 64 -6.12 -3.53 11.32
CA GLY A 64 -6.11 -3.63 12.78
C GLY A 64 -5.18 -2.62 13.42
N GLU A 65 -4.54 -3.02 14.51
CA GLU A 65 -3.63 -2.15 15.25
C GLU A 65 -2.24 -2.18 14.65
N MET A 66 -1.60 -1.02 14.63
CA MET A 66 -0.22 -0.89 14.21
C MET A 66 0.69 -0.58 15.41
N ASP A 67 1.97 -0.83 15.23
CA ASP A 67 2.97 -0.44 16.21
C ASP A 67 2.86 1.07 16.50
N ALA A 68 2.92 1.44 17.77
CA ALA A 68 2.85 2.83 18.21
C ALA A 68 3.91 3.71 17.56
N ALA A 69 5.05 3.13 17.18
CA ALA A 69 6.13 3.86 16.51
C ALA A 69 5.73 4.44 15.16
N VAL A 70 4.74 3.85 14.47
CA VAL A 70 4.27 4.34 13.16
C VAL A 70 3.19 5.41 13.28
N ARG A 71 2.62 5.59 14.46
CA ARG A 71 1.69 6.67 14.81
C ARG A 71 0.38 6.71 14.02
N TRP A 72 0.05 5.69 13.25
CA TRP A 72 -1.26 5.60 12.62
C TRP A 72 -2.33 5.25 13.64
N PRO A 73 -3.53 5.85 13.54
CA PRO A 73 -4.65 5.41 14.38
C PRO A 73 -5.03 3.97 14.03
N ARG A 74 -5.70 3.32 14.99
CA ARG A 74 -6.19 1.96 14.76
C ARG A 74 -7.09 1.91 13.54
N SER A 75 -6.83 0.95 12.64
CA SER A 75 -7.63 0.71 11.44
C SER A 75 -8.67 -0.38 11.70
N PRO A 76 -9.89 -0.25 11.16
CA PRO A 76 -10.84 -1.36 11.20
C PRO A 76 -10.26 -2.60 10.52
N VAL A 77 -10.58 -3.78 11.05
CA VAL A 77 -10.25 -5.04 10.37
C VAL A 77 -11.36 -5.30 9.36
N LEU A 78 -11.08 -5.00 8.11
CA LEU A 78 -12.04 -5.22 7.01
C LEU A 78 -12.15 -6.71 6.73
N ASP A 79 -13.36 -7.20 6.43
CA ASP A 79 -13.50 -8.56 5.95
C ASP A 79 -12.92 -8.69 4.53
N PRO A 80 -12.71 -9.93 4.02
CA PRO A 80 -12.07 -10.12 2.71
C PRO A 80 -12.74 -9.36 1.57
N ASP A 81 -14.08 -9.36 1.49
CA ASP A 81 -14.79 -8.70 0.40
C ASP A 81 -14.72 -7.18 0.52
N ALA A 82 -14.82 -6.64 1.74
CA ALA A 82 -14.67 -5.22 1.99
C ALA A 82 -13.26 -4.75 1.62
N TYR A 83 -12.25 -5.54 1.94
CA TYR A 83 -10.88 -5.24 1.58
C TYR A 83 -10.69 -5.22 0.05
N ALA A 84 -11.21 -6.23 -0.64
CA ALA A 84 -11.14 -6.28 -2.09
C ALA A 84 -11.87 -5.09 -2.74
N GLY A 85 -13.00 -4.66 -2.17
CA GLY A 85 -13.72 -3.47 -2.62
C GLY A 85 -12.89 -2.20 -2.44
N ARG A 86 -12.15 -2.10 -1.33
CA ARG A 86 -11.25 -0.98 -1.09
C ARG A 86 -10.09 -0.98 -2.10
N ALA A 87 -9.50 -2.15 -2.32
CA ALA A 87 -8.41 -2.31 -3.29
C ALA A 87 -8.83 -1.97 -4.72
N ALA A 88 -10.10 -2.16 -5.07
CA ALA A 88 -10.60 -1.78 -6.38
C ALA A 88 -10.39 -0.30 -6.68
N ARG A 89 -10.47 0.56 -5.67
CA ARG A 89 -10.20 1.99 -5.83
C ARG A 89 -8.74 2.24 -6.21
N TRP A 90 -7.83 1.46 -5.61
CA TRP A 90 -6.41 1.60 -5.91
C TRP A 90 -6.10 1.14 -7.33
N VAL A 91 -6.75 0.07 -7.77
CA VAL A 91 -6.62 -0.41 -9.16
C VAL A 91 -7.16 0.63 -10.14
N GLU A 92 -8.28 1.28 -9.81
CA GLU A 92 -8.82 2.38 -10.63
C GLU A 92 -7.85 3.55 -10.76
N GLN A 93 -7.02 3.79 -9.73
CA GLN A 93 -6.00 4.81 -9.76
C GLN A 93 -4.74 4.37 -10.50
N GLY A 94 -4.68 3.13 -10.97
CA GLY A 94 -3.56 2.62 -11.77
C GLY A 94 -2.66 1.61 -11.08
N ALA A 95 -2.94 1.24 -9.82
CA ALA A 95 -2.14 0.25 -9.13
C ALA A 95 -2.26 -1.11 -9.82
N THR A 96 -1.13 -1.78 -10.04
CA THR A 96 -1.07 -3.06 -10.73
C THR A 96 -0.66 -4.22 -9.82
N MET A 97 -0.27 -3.91 -8.58
CA MET A 97 0.14 -4.90 -7.59
C MET A 97 -0.62 -4.64 -6.29
N ILE A 98 -1.45 -5.58 -5.89
CA ILE A 98 -2.25 -5.48 -4.67
C ILE A 98 -2.02 -6.73 -3.84
N GLY A 99 -1.80 -6.55 -2.56
CA GLY A 99 -1.65 -7.66 -1.62
C GLY A 99 -2.15 -7.29 -0.25
N GLY A 100 -1.66 -7.97 0.76
CA GLY A 100 -1.99 -7.70 2.15
C GLY A 100 -0.75 -7.79 3.04
N CYS A 101 -0.83 -7.14 4.19
CA CYS A 101 0.21 -7.15 5.21
C CYS A 101 -0.40 -7.67 6.52
N CYS A 102 0.03 -7.17 7.67
CA CYS A 102 -0.49 -7.62 8.96
C CYS A 102 -1.99 -7.41 9.06
N GLY A 103 -2.67 -8.34 9.71
CA GLY A 103 -4.14 -8.32 9.85
C GLY A 103 -4.89 -8.86 8.65
N THR A 104 -4.23 -9.10 7.52
CA THR A 104 -4.84 -9.80 6.38
C THR A 104 -4.59 -11.30 6.47
N THR A 105 -5.45 -12.07 5.84
CA THR A 105 -5.42 -13.54 5.88
C THR A 105 -5.44 -14.11 4.46
N PRO A 106 -5.21 -15.43 4.30
CA PRO A 106 -5.37 -16.05 2.98
C PRO A 106 -6.73 -15.79 2.34
N ALA A 107 -7.80 -15.64 3.14
CA ALA A 107 -9.13 -15.31 2.61
C ALA A 107 -9.15 -13.92 1.96
N HIS A 108 -8.41 -12.96 2.50
CA HIS A 108 -8.27 -11.63 1.89
C HIS A 108 -7.58 -11.73 0.53
N VAL A 109 -6.51 -12.49 0.44
CA VAL A 109 -5.79 -12.69 -0.84
C VAL A 109 -6.69 -13.40 -1.84
N ALA A 110 -7.45 -14.40 -1.40
CA ALA A 110 -8.39 -15.11 -2.27
C ALA A 110 -9.48 -14.16 -2.81
N ALA A 111 -9.98 -13.25 -1.98
CA ALA A 111 -10.97 -12.25 -2.42
C ALA A 111 -10.39 -11.30 -3.48
N LEU A 112 -9.14 -10.88 -3.30
CA LEU A 112 -8.45 -10.08 -4.30
C LEU A 112 -8.33 -10.84 -5.63
N ALA A 113 -7.91 -12.10 -5.57
CA ALA A 113 -7.74 -12.93 -6.75
C ALA A 113 -9.08 -13.11 -7.51
N ARG A 114 -10.16 -13.36 -6.78
CA ARG A 114 -11.49 -13.49 -7.39
C ARG A 114 -11.93 -12.18 -8.07
N ARG A 115 -11.71 -11.06 -7.41
CA ARG A 115 -12.17 -9.76 -7.90
C ARG A 115 -11.38 -9.31 -9.12
N PHE A 116 -10.07 -9.54 -9.15
CA PHE A 116 -9.21 -9.05 -10.22
C PHE A 116 -8.86 -10.11 -11.26
N GLY A 117 -9.51 -11.26 -11.21
CA GLY A 117 -9.41 -12.27 -12.28
C GLY A 117 -8.10 -13.02 -12.33
N ARG A 118 -7.34 -13.04 -11.26
CA ARG A 118 -6.12 -13.84 -11.18
C ARG A 118 -6.37 -15.11 -10.39
N ALA A 119 -6.06 -16.21 -10.97
CA ALA A 119 -6.16 -17.52 -10.33
C ALA A 119 -4.83 -17.89 -9.70
#